data_ef040bb98498eda8c69b67359fdea484
#
_entry.id   ef040bb98498eda8c69b67359fdea484
#
_cell.length_a   1.000
_cell.length_b   1.000
_cell.length_c   1.000
_cell.angle_alpha   90.00
_cell.angle_beta   90.00
_cell.angle_gamma   90.00
#
_symmetry.space_group_name_H-M   'P 1'
#
loop_
_entity.id
_entity.type
_entity.pdbx_description
1 polymer ?
#
loop_
_entity_poly.entity_id
_entity_poly.type
_entity_poly.pdbx_seq_one_letter_code
_entity_poly.pdbx_strand_id
1 'polypeptide(L)'
;MKLITVSVVGLAVALLAGCVVTSVYPYYTAKDLTFEPALLGTWRDPEKTNDNNDTWEFEKITAQTYKLTIRNNSETNEFDAHLFTLGGQQFLDSLPRARTAYQTPTHVLLRVKSISPTLQLQLLSYEWLGKLVEQNPKAIRHIIVPATAGKDNDGDGLTLTADTPELQKFIRKHRDNTNAWVEPMVLKKH
;
A
#
# COMPACT_ATOMS: atom_id res chain seq x y z
N MET A 1 -3.93 -11.00 32.28
CA MET A 1 -4.34 -10.63 30.92
C MET A 1 -3.36 -9.59 30.42
N LYS A 2 -2.31 -10.01 29.66
CA LYS A 2 -1.31 -9.07 29.12
C LYS A 2 -1.85 -8.57 27.78
N LEU A 3 -2.16 -7.26 27.70
CA LEU A 3 -2.39 -6.60 26.43
C LEU A 3 -1.09 -6.67 25.62
N ILE A 4 -1.12 -7.36 24.50
CA ILE A 4 -0.05 -7.32 23.51
C ILE A 4 -0.27 -6.02 22.73
N THR A 5 0.47 -5.00 23.10
CA THR A 5 0.57 -3.76 22.30
C THR A 5 1.38 -4.13 21.05
N VAL A 6 0.70 -4.41 19.95
CA VAL A 6 1.36 -4.58 18.65
C VAL A 6 1.84 -3.20 18.22
N SER A 7 3.12 -3.00 18.34
CA SER A 7 3.80 -1.76 17.99
C SER A 7 3.69 -1.52 16.48
N VAL A 8 3.13 -0.39 16.07
CA VAL A 8 2.92 0.07 14.68
C VAL A 8 4.25 0.41 13.96
N VAL A 9 5.39 0.04 14.52
CA VAL A 9 6.74 0.27 13.98
C VAL A 9 6.96 -0.35 12.57
N GLY A 10 6.01 -1.18 12.10
CA GLY A 10 6.25 -2.06 10.96
C GLY A 10 5.95 -1.51 9.56
N LEU A 11 5.15 -0.45 9.36
CA LEU A 11 4.62 -0.23 8.00
C LEU A 11 5.56 0.51 7.05
N ALA A 12 6.37 1.45 7.53
CA ALA A 12 7.40 2.07 6.66
C ALA A 12 8.50 1.05 6.31
N VAL A 13 8.80 0.11 7.22
CA VAL A 13 9.71 -1.02 7.00
C VAL A 13 9.02 -2.13 6.20
N ALA A 14 7.70 -2.35 6.36
CA ALA A 14 6.96 -3.38 5.63
C ALA A 14 6.85 -3.10 4.13
N LEU A 15 6.91 -1.84 3.68
CA LEU A 15 6.98 -1.51 2.26
C LEU A 15 8.30 -1.95 1.60
N LEU A 16 9.32 -2.25 2.40
CA LEU A 16 10.65 -2.66 1.94
C LEU A 16 10.98 -4.13 2.26
N ALA A 17 10.25 -4.77 3.17
CA ALA A 17 10.49 -6.13 3.60
C ALA A 17 9.37 -7.05 3.10
N GLY A 18 9.51 -7.68 1.95
CA GLY A 18 8.75 -8.85 1.42
C GLY A 18 7.29 -9.14 1.81
N CYS A 19 6.76 -8.50 2.85
CA CYS A 19 5.41 -8.72 3.39
C CYS A 19 4.32 -7.85 2.74
N VAL A 20 4.61 -7.13 1.65
CA VAL A 20 3.62 -6.29 0.95
C VAL A 20 3.12 -7.01 -0.29
N VAL A 21 1.79 -7.07 -0.43
CA VAL A 21 1.17 -7.53 -1.67
C VAL A 21 1.38 -6.48 -2.75
N THR A 22 1.99 -6.89 -3.86
CA THR A 22 2.21 -6.02 -5.01
C THR A 22 1.40 -6.49 -6.22
N SER A 23 1.32 -5.67 -7.27
CA SER A 23 0.70 -6.04 -8.54
C SER A 23 1.51 -5.55 -9.73
N VAL A 24 1.55 -6.34 -10.80
CA VAL A 24 2.17 -5.96 -12.08
C VAL A 24 1.32 -4.91 -12.82
N TYR A 25 -0.01 -4.95 -12.67
CA TYR A 25 -0.94 -4.04 -13.31
C TYR A 25 -1.55 -3.08 -12.30
N PRO A 26 -1.92 -1.84 -12.73
CA PRO A 26 -2.62 -0.90 -11.88
C PRO A 26 -4.00 -1.41 -11.48
N TYR A 27 -4.45 -1.00 -10.28
CA TYR A 27 -5.77 -1.35 -9.78
C TYR A 27 -6.90 -0.45 -10.33
N TYR A 28 -6.56 0.57 -11.10
CA TYR A 28 -7.48 1.57 -11.64
C TYR A 28 -7.47 1.62 -13.16
N THR A 29 -8.54 2.17 -13.72
CA THR A 29 -8.58 2.68 -15.10
C THR A 29 -8.75 4.21 -15.07
N ALA A 30 -8.50 4.88 -16.18
CA ALA A 30 -8.60 6.35 -16.23
C ALA A 30 -9.94 6.91 -15.73
N LYS A 31 -11.04 6.17 -15.91
CA LYS A 31 -12.38 6.57 -15.47
C LYS A 31 -12.62 6.46 -13.96
N ASP A 32 -11.78 5.70 -13.26
CA ASP A 32 -11.90 5.47 -11.81
C ASP A 32 -11.15 6.54 -11.01
N LEU A 33 -10.24 7.28 -11.69
CA LEU A 33 -9.36 8.26 -11.05
C LEU A 33 -10.14 9.45 -10.47
N THR A 34 -9.73 9.83 -9.27
CA THR A 34 -10.26 11.00 -8.55
C THR A 34 -9.11 11.85 -8.03
N PHE A 35 -9.39 13.12 -7.72
CA PHE A 35 -8.41 13.99 -7.09
C PHE A 35 -9.03 14.64 -5.87
N GLU A 36 -8.37 14.50 -4.72
CA GLU A 36 -8.80 15.04 -3.43
C GLU A 36 -7.74 16.03 -2.91
N PRO A 37 -7.99 17.36 -2.97
CA PRO A 37 -7.02 18.35 -2.50
C PRO A 37 -6.66 18.21 -1.02
N ALA A 38 -7.54 17.66 -0.20
CA ALA A 38 -7.29 17.46 1.23
C ALA A 38 -6.13 16.48 1.49
N LEU A 39 -5.81 15.60 0.52
CA LEU A 39 -4.68 14.69 0.61
C LEU A 39 -3.33 15.41 0.51
N LEU A 40 -3.26 16.57 -0.18
CA LEU A 40 -2.01 17.31 -0.35
C LEU A 40 -1.41 17.78 0.97
N GLY A 41 -0.08 17.79 1.03
CA GLY A 41 0.71 18.23 2.17
C GLY A 41 1.44 17.10 2.89
N THR A 42 1.97 17.42 4.06
CA THR A 42 2.79 16.50 4.86
C THR A 42 1.96 15.86 5.97
N TRP A 43 2.13 14.57 6.12
CA TRP A 43 1.45 13.74 7.10
C TRP A 43 2.48 12.99 7.95
N ARG A 44 2.21 12.85 9.26
CA ARG A 44 3.08 12.18 10.21
C ARG A 44 2.30 11.24 11.13
N ASP A 45 2.97 10.19 11.58
CA ASP A 45 2.47 9.33 12.63
C ASP A 45 2.43 10.12 13.96
N PRO A 46 1.27 10.30 14.59
CA PRO A 46 1.15 11.07 15.83
C PRO A 46 1.80 10.39 17.04
N GLU A 47 2.06 9.08 16.98
CA GLU A 47 2.69 8.33 18.07
C GLU A 47 4.23 8.37 18.00
N LYS A 48 4.80 8.77 16.87
CA LYS A 48 6.24 8.94 16.69
C LYS A 48 6.66 10.36 17.05
N THR A 49 6.87 10.62 18.35
CA THR A 49 7.09 11.98 18.89
C THR A 49 8.53 12.46 18.91
N ASN A 50 9.53 11.58 18.75
CA ASN A 50 10.94 11.98 18.85
C ASN A 50 11.80 11.37 17.74
N ASP A 51 12.54 12.24 17.03
CA ASP A 51 13.69 11.98 16.15
C ASP A 51 13.46 11.16 14.87
N ASN A 52 12.34 10.48 14.71
CA ASN A 52 12.04 9.82 13.46
C ASN A 52 11.30 10.81 12.53
N ASN A 53 12.00 11.37 11.56
CA ASN A 53 11.44 12.22 10.50
C ASN A 53 10.56 11.42 9.51
N ASP A 54 9.83 10.42 9.98
CA ASP A 54 8.95 9.63 9.14
C ASP A 54 7.79 10.51 8.66
N THR A 55 7.83 10.86 7.39
CA THR A 55 6.83 11.73 6.77
C THR A 55 6.30 11.10 5.49
N TRP A 56 5.02 11.34 5.24
CA TRP A 56 4.37 11.09 3.97
C TRP A 56 3.97 12.43 3.38
N GLU A 57 4.57 12.83 2.28
CA GLU A 57 4.30 14.09 1.62
C GLU A 57 3.64 13.83 0.27
N PHE A 58 2.47 14.46 0.08
CA PHE A 58 1.74 14.39 -1.18
C PHE A 58 1.79 15.74 -1.89
N GLU A 59 2.36 15.74 -3.09
CA GLU A 59 2.42 16.89 -3.98
C GLU A 59 1.62 16.61 -5.26
N LYS A 60 0.97 17.62 -5.81
CA LYS A 60 0.26 17.50 -7.08
C LYS A 60 1.23 17.51 -8.25
N ILE A 61 1.17 16.48 -9.12
CA ILE A 61 1.89 16.46 -10.40
C ILE A 61 0.95 16.86 -11.55
N THR A 62 -0.22 16.20 -11.63
CA THR A 62 -1.22 16.45 -12.66
C THR A 62 -2.60 16.64 -12.03
N ALA A 63 -3.64 16.71 -12.86
CA ALA A 63 -5.03 16.72 -12.37
C ALA A 63 -5.45 15.41 -11.67
N GLN A 64 -4.70 14.30 -11.86
CA GLN A 64 -5.07 12.97 -11.37
C GLN A 64 -3.90 12.20 -10.75
N THR A 65 -2.72 12.83 -10.61
CA THR A 65 -1.51 12.16 -10.12
C THR A 65 -0.89 12.97 -9.00
N TYR A 66 -0.54 12.29 -7.92
CA TYR A 66 0.27 12.83 -6.84
C TYR A 66 1.69 12.28 -6.93
N LYS A 67 2.67 13.07 -6.52
CA LYS A 67 3.95 12.55 -6.07
C LYS A 67 3.82 12.27 -4.57
N LEU A 68 3.98 11.02 -4.18
CA LEU A 68 4.11 10.63 -2.79
C LEU A 68 5.58 10.44 -2.46
N THR A 69 6.08 11.22 -1.51
CA THR A 69 7.42 11.04 -0.95
C THR A 69 7.30 10.51 0.47
N ILE A 70 7.83 9.32 0.70
CA ILE A 70 7.91 8.70 2.03
C ILE A 70 9.35 8.83 2.51
N ARG A 71 9.55 9.54 3.62
CA ARG A 71 10.84 9.67 4.28
C ARG A 71 10.82 8.92 5.59
N ASN A 72 11.87 8.20 5.87
CA ASN A 72 12.20 7.68 7.17
C ASN A 72 13.64 8.08 7.52
N ASN A 73 14.14 7.73 8.70
CA ASN A 73 15.46 8.17 9.18
C ASN A 73 16.63 7.86 8.23
N SER A 74 16.52 6.86 7.39
CA SER A 74 17.61 6.34 6.55
C SER A 74 17.34 6.46 5.06
N GLU A 75 16.08 6.61 4.64
CA GLU A 75 15.70 6.48 3.24
C GLU A 75 14.62 7.47 2.83
N THR A 76 14.65 7.81 1.55
CA THR A 76 13.60 8.57 0.87
C THR A 76 13.14 7.76 -0.33
N ASN A 77 11.85 7.45 -0.36
CA ASN A 77 11.22 6.72 -1.44
C ASN A 77 10.15 7.59 -2.10
N GLU A 78 10.17 7.67 -3.43
CA GLU A 78 9.20 8.43 -4.21
C GLU A 78 8.33 7.51 -5.04
N PHE A 79 7.04 7.87 -5.13
CA PHE A 79 6.03 7.11 -5.85
C PHE A 79 5.17 8.05 -6.71
N ASP A 80 4.75 7.56 -7.87
CA ASP A 80 3.59 8.09 -8.56
C ASP A 80 2.34 7.48 -7.92
N ALA A 81 1.49 8.31 -7.33
CA ALA A 81 0.33 7.85 -6.59
C ALA A 81 -0.97 8.33 -7.25
N HIS A 82 -1.95 7.43 -7.36
CA HIS A 82 -3.22 7.66 -8.01
C HIS A 82 -4.37 7.33 -7.06
N LEU A 83 -5.16 8.33 -6.69
CA LEU A 83 -6.38 8.14 -5.94
C LEU A 83 -7.51 7.72 -6.89
N PHE A 84 -8.24 6.67 -6.56
CA PHE A 84 -9.34 6.18 -7.36
C PHE A 84 -10.49 5.66 -6.50
N THR A 85 -11.68 5.60 -7.08
CA THR A 85 -12.87 5.08 -6.42
C THR A 85 -13.33 3.78 -7.08
N LEU A 86 -13.49 2.75 -6.27
CA LEU A 86 -13.95 1.45 -6.73
C LEU A 86 -15.11 0.96 -5.86
N GLY A 87 -16.31 0.90 -6.46
CA GLY A 87 -17.50 0.46 -5.74
C GLY A 87 -17.85 1.33 -4.52
N GLY A 88 -17.61 2.63 -4.57
CA GLY A 88 -17.88 3.59 -3.49
C GLY A 88 -16.79 3.66 -2.42
N GLN A 89 -15.73 2.86 -2.50
CA GLN A 89 -14.57 2.93 -1.61
C GLN A 89 -13.39 3.58 -2.32
N GLN A 90 -12.69 4.48 -1.64
CA GLN A 90 -11.46 5.10 -2.15
C GLN A 90 -10.24 4.21 -1.87
N PHE A 91 -9.34 4.23 -2.84
CA PHE A 91 -8.05 3.55 -2.79
C PHE A 91 -6.96 4.44 -3.36
N LEU A 92 -5.73 4.20 -2.93
CA LEU A 92 -4.52 4.81 -3.47
C LEU A 92 -3.67 3.70 -4.08
N ASP A 93 -3.34 3.85 -5.36
CA ASP A 93 -2.39 2.99 -6.08
C ASP A 93 -1.05 3.72 -6.13
N SER A 94 0.01 3.10 -5.65
CA SER A 94 1.33 3.70 -5.56
C SER A 94 2.34 2.90 -6.35
N LEU A 95 3.02 3.55 -7.30
CA LEU A 95 4.05 2.97 -8.16
C LEU A 95 5.40 3.63 -7.89
N PRO A 96 6.45 2.89 -7.50
CA PRO A 96 7.78 3.45 -7.27
C PRO A 96 8.34 4.20 -8.49
N ARG A 97 8.90 5.38 -8.27
CA ARG A 97 9.55 6.20 -9.31
C ARG A 97 10.98 5.76 -9.59
N ALA A 98 11.71 5.35 -8.54
CA ALA A 98 13.04 4.77 -8.70
C ALA A 98 12.92 3.39 -9.36
N ARG A 99 13.64 3.21 -10.47
CA ARG A 99 13.62 1.98 -11.24
C ARG A 99 15.04 1.54 -11.52
N THR A 100 15.33 0.28 -11.29
CA THR A 100 16.55 -0.34 -11.81
C THR A 100 16.23 -1.07 -13.11
N ALA A 101 17.23 -1.26 -13.96
CA ALA A 101 17.07 -1.88 -15.29
C ALA A 101 16.48 -3.31 -15.25
N TYR A 102 16.54 -3.95 -14.08
CA TYR A 102 16.17 -5.38 -13.92
C TYR A 102 14.98 -5.60 -12.99
N GLN A 103 14.34 -4.52 -12.50
CA GLN A 103 13.17 -4.63 -11.63
C GLN A 103 11.90 -4.25 -12.41
N THR A 104 10.95 -5.15 -12.45
CA THR A 104 9.60 -4.81 -12.89
C THR A 104 8.97 -3.92 -11.82
N PRO A 105 8.60 -2.66 -12.14
CA PRO A 105 7.91 -1.81 -11.18
C PRO A 105 6.55 -2.43 -10.85
N THR A 106 6.23 -2.50 -9.57
CA THR A 106 4.99 -3.07 -9.09
C THR A 106 4.18 -2.05 -8.32
N HIS A 107 2.87 -2.15 -8.45
CA HIS A 107 1.89 -1.31 -7.78
C HIS A 107 1.62 -1.81 -6.36
N VAL A 108 1.48 -0.89 -5.42
CA VAL A 108 1.03 -1.16 -4.05
C VAL A 108 -0.35 -0.54 -3.86
N LEU A 109 -1.30 -1.35 -3.37
CA LEU A 109 -2.65 -0.90 -3.08
C LEU A 109 -2.80 -0.49 -1.62
N LEU A 110 -3.31 0.72 -1.40
CA LEU A 110 -3.70 1.24 -0.10
C LEU A 110 -5.21 1.55 -0.10
N ARG A 111 -5.95 0.98 0.81
CA ARG A 111 -7.35 1.36 1.04
C ARG A 111 -7.39 2.63 1.87
N VAL A 112 -8.13 3.65 1.40
CA VAL A 112 -8.31 4.92 2.10
C VAL A 112 -9.56 4.84 2.94
N LYS A 113 -9.43 4.87 4.26
CA LYS A 113 -10.54 4.86 5.21
C LYS A 113 -11.06 6.27 5.47
N SER A 114 -10.14 7.23 5.58
CA SER A 114 -10.45 8.66 5.70
C SER A 114 -9.26 9.49 5.22
N ILE A 115 -9.50 10.75 4.86
CA ILE A 115 -8.46 11.72 4.53
C ILE A 115 -8.46 12.87 5.58
N SER A 116 -9.60 13.21 6.12
CA SER A 116 -9.74 14.28 7.12
C SER A 116 -10.63 13.82 8.27
N PRO A 117 -10.34 14.18 9.53
CA PRO A 117 -9.21 15.00 10.03
C PRO A 117 -7.87 14.25 10.07
N THR A 118 -7.87 12.94 9.90
CA THR A 118 -6.69 12.08 9.86
C THR A 118 -6.69 11.25 8.58
N LEU A 119 -5.50 11.07 7.99
CA LEU A 119 -5.33 10.14 6.88
C LEU A 119 -5.20 8.73 7.45
N GLN A 120 -6.15 7.86 7.09
CA GLN A 120 -6.17 6.47 7.52
C GLN A 120 -6.04 5.55 6.31
N LEU A 121 -4.96 4.78 6.27
CA LEU A 121 -4.60 3.90 5.16
C LEU A 121 -4.44 2.46 5.64
N GLN A 122 -4.88 1.50 4.84
CA GLN A 122 -4.74 0.07 5.10
C GLN A 122 -4.11 -0.62 3.90
N LEU A 123 -3.11 -1.46 4.13
CA LEU A 123 -2.59 -2.38 3.11
C LEU A 123 -3.48 -3.61 2.96
N LEU A 124 -3.45 -4.23 1.78
CA LEU A 124 -3.98 -5.58 1.59
C LEU A 124 -3.12 -6.54 2.42
N SER A 125 -3.78 -7.38 3.24
CA SER A 125 -3.10 -8.31 4.13
C SER A 125 -2.40 -9.42 3.35
N TYR A 126 -1.08 -9.47 3.46
CA TYR A 126 -0.26 -10.55 2.91
C TYR A 126 -0.65 -11.91 3.51
N GLU A 127 -0.82 -11.96 4.83
CA GLU A 127 -1.18 -13.20 5.54
C GLU A 127 -2.53 -13.76 5.08
N TRP A 128 -3.54 -12.88 4.99
CA TRP A 128 -4.87 -13.29 4.52
C TRP A 128 -4.82 -13.77 3.07
N LEU A 129 -4.15 -12.99 2.19
CA LEU A 129 -4.08 -13.33 0.77
C LEU A 129 -3.25 -14.60 0.54
N GLY A 130 -2.14 -14.78 1.25
CA GLY A 130 -1.34 -16.00 1.21
C GLY A 130 -2.16 -17.23 1.54
N LYS A 131 -2.90 -17.21 2.65
CA LYS A 131 -3.83 -18.30 3.03
C LYS A 131 -4.92 -18.54 1.97
N LEU A 132 -5.46 -17.46 1.40
CA LEU A 132 -6.48 -17.57 0.36
C LEU A 132 -5.96 -18.28 -0.89
N VAL A 133 -4.77 -17.89 -1.39
CA VAL A 133 -4.21 -18.48 -2.61
C VAL A 133 -3.63 -19.87 -2.38
N GLU A 134 -3.18 -20.19 -1.17
CA GLU A 134 -2.80 -21.54 -0.77
C GLU A 134 -4.00 -22.49 -0.83
N GLN A 135 -5.14 -22.08 -0.27
CA GLN A 135 -6.37 -22.87 -0.27
C GLN A 135 -7.07 -22.89 -1.64
N ASN A 136 -6.95 -21.82 -2.40
CA ASN A 136 -7.53 -21.68 -3.71
C ASN A 136 -6.59 -20.93 -4.67
N PRO A 137 -5.65 -21.62 -5.32
CA PRO A 137 -4.68 -21.01 -6.24
C PRO A 137 -5.31 -20.27 -7.42
N LYS A 138 -6.59 -20.54 -7.74
CA LYS A 138 -7.35 -19.86 -8.79
C LYS A 138 -8.12 -18.63 -8.30
N ALA A 139 -8.02 -18.26 -7.02
CA ALA A 139 -8.73 -17.10 -6.48
C ALA A 139 -8.34 -15.81 -7.18
N ILE A 140 -7.07 -15.67 -7.54
CA ILE A 140 -6.52 -14.58 -8.36
C ILE A 140 -5.20 -15.02 -8.96
N ARG A 141 -4.85 -14.55 -10.15
CA ARG A 141 -3.55 -14.83 -10.77
C ARG A 141 -2.43 -14.14 -9.98
N HIS A 142 -1.44 -14.91 -9.58
CA HIS A 142 -0.34 -14.44 -8.72
C HIS A 142 0.94 -15.25 -8.96
N ILE A 143 2.05 -14.71 -8.49
CA ILE A 143 3.32 -15.41 -8.30
C ILE A 143 3.79 -15.23 -6.86
N ILE A 144 4.43 -16.26 -6.31
CA ILE A 144 5.16 -16.15 -5.05
C ILE A 144 6.63 -16.00 -5.43
N VAL A 145 7.25 -14.92 -4.98
CA VAL A 145 8.67 -14.64 -5.19
C VAL A 145 9.39 -15.09 -3.92
N PRO A 146 10.19 -16.15 -3.97
CA PRO A 146 10.91 -16.62 -2.79
C PRO A 146 11.82 -15.52 -2.22
N ALA A 147 11.94 -15.49 -0.90
CA ALA A 147 12.92 -14.65 -0.23
C ALA A 147 14.33 -14.90 -0.76
N THR A 148 15.10 -13.85 -0.96
CA THR A 148 16.50 -13.99 -1.36
C THR A 148 17.33 -14.55 -0.20
N ALA A 149 17.96 -15.70 -0.38
CA ALA A 149 18.81 -16.30 0.64
C ALA A 149 19.91 -15.32 1.11
N GLY A 150 19.98 -15.05 2.41
CA GLY A 150 21.01 -14.22 3.02
C GLY A 150 20.61 -12.77 3.35
N LYS A 151 19.35 -12.37 3.09
CA LYS A 151 18.77 -11.15 3.67
C LYS A 151 17.85 -11.54 4.83
N ASP A 152 18.32 -11.30 6.03
CA ASP A 152 17.53 -11.48 7.24
C ASP A 152 16.27 -10.59 7.16
N ASN A 153 15.09 -11.22 7.22
CA ASN A 153 13.74 -10.65 7.22
C ASN A 153 13.03 -10.42 5.88
N ASP A 154 13.52 -10.80 4.73
CA ASP A 154 12.73 -10.84 3.51
C ASP A 154 11.92 -12.14 3.47
N GLY A 155 10.69 -12.11 3.95
CA GLY A 155 9.72 -13.19 3.69
C GLY A 155 9.40 -13.27 2.19
N ASP A 156 8.80 -14.39 1.75
CA ASP A 156 8.37 -14.55 0.36
C ASP A 156 7.49 -13.37 -0.07
N GLY A 157 7.75 -12.83 -1.25
CA GLY A 157 6.91 -11.79 -1.84
C GLY A 157 5.68 -12.38 -2.52
N LEU A 158 4.54 -11.70 -2.47
CA LEU A 158 3.34 -12.09 -3.22
C LEU A 158 2.99 -10.99 -4.22
N THR A 159 3.11 -11.32 -5.51
CA THR A 159 2.83 -10.39 -6.60
C THR A 159 1.62 -10.87 -7.41
N LEU A 160 0.61 -10.01 -7.51
CA LEU A 160 -0.56 -10.26 -8.36
C LEU A 160 -0.21 -10.01 -9.81
N THR A 161 -0.55 -10.97 -10.68
CA THR A 161 -0.30 -10.92 -12.13
C THR A 161 -1.61 -10.83 -12.94
N ALA A 162 -2.73 -10.72 -12.23
CA ALA A 162 -4.04 -10.50 -12.81
C ALA A 162 -4.09 -9.11 -13.47
N ASP A 163 -4.81 -8.98 -14.58
CA ASP A 163 -5.05 -7.69 -15.23
C ASP A 163 -5.97 -6.78 -14.41
N THR A 164 -6.03 -5.49 -14.75
CA THR A 164 -6.83 -4.50 -14.04
C THR A 164 -8.29 -4.90 -13.84
N PRO A 165 -9.04 -5.43 -14.84
CA PRO A 165 -10.41 -5.89 -14.63
C PRO A 165 -10.55 -6.99 -13.58
N GLU A 166 -9.64 -7.98 -13.58
CA GLU A 166 -9.65 -9.05 -12.58
C GLU A 166 -9.25 -8.53 -11.19
N LEU A 167 -8.23 -7.65 -11.09
CA LEU A 167 -7.86 -6.99 -9.85
C LEU A 167 -9.04 -6.23 -9.25
N GLN A 168 -9.75 -5.44 -10.06
CA GLN A 168 -10.91 -4.69 -9.61
C GLN A 168 -12.06 -5.60 -9.14
N LYS A 169 -12.31 -6.69 -9.87
CA LYS A 169 -13.32 -7.69 -9.47
C LYS A 169 -12.94 -8.32 -8.13
N PHE A 170 -11.68 -8.67 -7.95
CA PHE A 170 -11.17 -9.25 -6.72
C PHE A 170 -11.29 -8.27 -5.54
N ILE A 171 -10.87 -7.01 -5.70
CA ILE A 171 -10.96 -6.00 -4.66
C ILE A 171 -12.42 -5.71 -4.28
N ARG A 172 -13.34 -5.56 -5.27
CA ARG A 172 -14.79 -5.39 -4.98
C ARG A 172 -15.36 -6.53 -4.16
N LYS A 173 -14.95 -7.77 -4.45
CA LYS A 173 -15.42 -8.96 -3.74
C LYS A 173 -14.96 -8.97 -2.28
N HIS A 174 -13.75 -8.49 -2.00
CA HIS A 174 -13.11 -8.63 -0.70
C HIS A 174 -12.97 -7.31 0.09
N ARG A 175 -13.46 -6.17 -0.45
CA ARG A 175 -13.32 -4.85 0.18
C ARG A 175 -13.93 -4.78 1.58
N ASP A 176 -15.02 -5.49 1.82
CA ASP A 176 -15.75 -5.47 3.09
C ASP A 176 -15.30 -6.60 4.05
N ASN A 177 -14.36 -7.44 3.62
CA ASN A 177 -13.74 -8.47 4.46
C ASN A 177 -12.66 -7.82 5.33
N THR A 178 -12.90 -7.71 6.63
CA THR A 178 -11.99 -7.06 7.58
C THR A 178 -10.64 -7.76 7.67
N ASN A 179 -10.58 -9.08 7.48
CA ASN A 179 -9.33 -9.84 7.52
C ASN A 179 -8.44 -9.58 6.28
N ALA A 180 -9.03 -9.07 5.18
CA ALA A 180 -8.29 -8.78 3.96
C ALA A 180 -7.43 -7.52 4.07
N TRP A 181 -7.60 -6.73 5.13
CA TRP A 181 -6.92 -5.46 5.32
C TRP A 181 -6.19 -5.45 6.67
N VAL A 182 -4.95 -4.95 6.66
CA VAL A 182 -4.22 -4.75 7.93
C VAL A 182 -4.85 -3.64 8.75
N GLU A 183 -4.48 -3.55 10.05
CA GLU A 183 -4.89 -2.43 10.88
C GLU A 183 -4.53 -1.08 10.22
N PRO A 184 -5.39 -0.04 10.34
CA PRO A 184 -5.15 1.23 9.71
C PRO A 184 -3.89 1.91 10.27
N MET A 185 -3.03 2.36 9.37
CA MET A 185 -2.06 3.39 9.68
C MET A 185 -2.80 4.72 9.79
N VAL A 186 -2.57 5.45 10.87
CA VAL A 186 -3.21 6.74 11.15
C VAL A 186 -2.16 7.84 11.10
N LEU A 187 -2.33 8.78 10.19
CA LEU A 187 -1.42 9.93 10.04
C LEU A 187 -2.18 11.23 10.29
N LYS A 188 -1.51 12.20 10.93
CA LYS A 188 -2.02 13.56 11.14
C LYS A 188 -1.31 14.53 10.21
N LYS A 189 -2.05 15.51 9.72
CA LYS A 189 -1.50 16.59 8.91
C LYS A 189 -0.59 17.45 9.76
N HIS A 190 0.57 17.79 9.20
CA HIS A 190 1.60 18.60 9.87
C HIS A 190 1.54 20.03 9.35
#